data_dac1d4eea8a191471ba4a21c7804d00d
#
_entry.id   dac1d4eea8a191471ba4a21c7804d00d
#
_cell.length_a   1.000
_cell.length_b   1.000
_cell.length_c   1.000
_cell.angle_alpha   90.00
_cell.angle_beta   90.00
_cell.angle_gamma   90.00
#
_symmetry.space_group_name_H-M   'P 1'
#
loop_
_entity.id
_entity.type
_entity.pdbx_description
1 polymer ?
#
loop_
_entity_poly.entity_id
_entity_poly.type
_entity_poly.pdbx_seq_one_letter_code
_entity_poly.pdbx_strand_id
1 'polypeptide(L)'
;MEYPLTHQMQPTKDTCMSTCLAMLLDRPVAEVAETWHESFSNWETTIGDVLCMEGVPFLCGKGVNQTATIYHDYVYLLCVPSPATPGILHQIIMDTRGDKVVIHDPLKGTGKRYYTLDEDDKSPLAVKLETWIVDYIVDPYEVGGYRG
;
A
#
# COMPACT_ATOMS: atom_id res chain seq x y z
N MET A 1 -14.56 -11.51 -2.52
CA MET A 1 -13.99 -10.30 -3.20
C MET A 1 -13.78 -10.63 -4.67
N GLU A 2 -14.38 -9.87 -5.54
CA GLU A 2 -14.36 -10.17 -6.98
C GLU A 2 -13.04 -9.77 -7.65
N TYR A 3 -12.45 -8.67 -7.24
CA TYR A 3 -11.21 -8.14 -7.83
C TYR A 3 -10.13 -7.95 -6.75
N PRO A 4 -9.54 -9.04 -6.25
CA PRO A 4 -8.49 -8.94 -5.24
C PRO A 4 -7.23 -8.28 -5.79
N LEU A 5 -6.50 -7.59 -4.94
CA LEU A 5 -5.18 -7.10 -5.29
C LEU A 5 -4.21 -8.29 -5.32
N THR A 6 -3.31 -8.28 -6.30
CA THR A 6 -2.22 -9.25 -6.38
C THR A 6 -1.01 -8.70 -5.65
N HIS A 7 -0.56 -9.41 -4.62
CA HIS A 7 0.60 -9.00 -3.84
C HIS A 7 1.86 -8.94 -4.70
N GLN A 8 2.66 -7.88 -4.53
CA GLN A 8 3.97 -7.75 -5.15
C GLN A 8 5.01 -7.37 -4.10
N MET A 9 6.24 -7.84 -4.29
CA MET A 9 7.37 -7.52 -3.41
C MET A 9 8.12 -6.30 -3.95
N GLN A 10 8.59 -5.43 -3.04
CA GLN A 10 9.44 -4.34 -3.48
C GLN A 10 10.82 -4.86 -3.93
N PRO A 11 11.30 -4.42 -5.09
CA PRO A 11 12.58 -4.90 -5.62
C PRO A 11 13.81 -4.32 -4.91
N THR A 12 13.67 -3.16 -4.27
CA THR A 12 14.74 -2.49 -3.53
C THR A 12 14.20 -1.96 -2.20
N LYS A 13 15.11 -1.55 -1.30
CA LYS A 13 14.74 -1.09 0.05
C LYS A 13 13.92 0.20 0.09
N ASP A 14 13.90 0.96 -1.00
CA ASP A 14 13.26 2.28 -1.09
C ASP A 14 12.12 2.35 -2.12
N THR A 15 11.63 1.20 -2.63
CA THR A 15 10.58 1.15 -3.65
C THR A 15 9.19 0.79 -3.12
N CYS A 16 8.92 1.03 -1.83
CA CYS A 16 7.61 0.69 -1.25
C CYS A 16 6.46 1.46 -1.90
N MET A 17 6.64 2.74 -2.21
CA MET A 17 5.59 3.56 -2.85
C MET A 17 5.28 3.05 -4.25
N SER A 18 6.31 2.79 -5.06
CA SER A 18 6.13 2.25 -6.41
C SER A 18 5.47 0.88 -6.39
N THR A 19 5.80 0.05 -5.40
CA THR A 19 5.23 -1.29 -5.26
C THR A 19 3.75 -1.22 -4.86
N CYS A 20 3.39 -0.35 -3.93
CA CYS A 20 1.99 -0.13 -3.57
C CYS A 20 1.18 0.37 -4.78
N LEU A 21 1.71 1.33 -5.52
CA LEU A 21 1.07 1.85 -6.72
C LEU A 21 0.90 0.75 -7.78
N ALA A 22 1.91 -0.09 -7.96
CA ALA A 22 1.84 -1.23 -8.89
C ALA A 22 0.71 -2.20 -8.52
N MET A 23 0.55 -2.51 -7.24
CA MET A 23 -0.56 -3.34 -6.78
C MET A 23 -1.92 -2.70 -7.03
N LEU A 24 -2.06 -1.40 -6.78
CA LEU A 24 -3.31 -0.67 -7.03
C LEU A 24 -3.66 -0.63 -8.52
N LEU A 25 -2.69 -0.45 -9.39
CA LEU A 25 -2.90 -0.35 -10.84
C LEU A 25 -2.89 -1.70 -11.55
N ASP A 26 -2.60 -2.78 -10.85
CA ASP A 26 -2.44 -4.12 -11.40
C ASP A 26 -1.42 -4.17 -12.54
N ARG A 27 -0.25 -3.58 -12.28
CA ARG A 27 0.89 -3.53 -13.20
C ARG A 27 2.15 -4.08 -12.52
N PRO A 28 3.11 -4.62 -13.27
CA PRO A 28 4.38 -5.07 -12.69
C PRO A 28 5.12 -3.92 -12.00
N VAL A 29 5.65 -4.18 -10.81
CA VAL A 29 6.38 -3.15 -10.05
C VAL A 29 7.60 -2.63 -10.82
N ALA A 30 8.27 -3.48 -11.61
CA ALA A 30 9.42 -3.06 -12.44
C ALA A 30 9.03 -1.93 -13.40
N GLU A 31 7.85 -2.03 -14.03
CA GLU A 31 7.32 -1.02 -14.93
C GLU A 31 6.99 0.29 -14.21
N VAL A 32 6.30 0.19 -13.07
CA VAL A 32 5.92 1.37 -12.29
C VAL A 32 7.14 2.07 -11.70
N ALA A 33 8.08 1.31 -11.17
CA ALA A 33 9.31 1.86 -10.60
C ALA A 33 10.17 2.56 -11.68
N GLU A 34 10.28 1.98 -12.87
CA GLU A 34 10.99 2.60 -13.99
C GLU A 34 10.41 3.97 -14.33
N THR A 35 9.09 4.09 -14.32
CA THR A 35 8.41 5.35 -14.67
C THR A 35 8.45 6.37 -13.55
N TRP A 36 8.24 5.97 -12.29
CA TRP A 36 7.89 6.89 -11.21
C TRP A 36 8.86 6.95 -10.03
N HIS A 37 9.69 5.92 -9.80
CA HIS A 37 10.50 5.85 -8.58
C HIS A 37 11.39 7.07 -8.38
N GLU A 38 12.08 7.53 -9.43
CA GLU A 38 12.96 8.70 -9.34
C GLU A 38 12.16 9.97 -8.97
N SER A 39 11.01 10.19 -9.59
CA SER A 39 10.14 11.33 -9.28
C SER A 39 9.63 11.29 -7.85
N PHE A 40 9.28 10.11 -7.33
CA PHE A 40 8.88 9.95 -5.93
C PHE A 40 10.05 10.27 -4.99
N SER A 41 11.23 9.76 -5.29
CA SER A 41 12.44 9.98 -4.48
C SER A 41 12.84 11.45 -4.43
N ASN A 42 12.60 12.18 -5.51
CA ASN A 42 12.93 13.60 -5.63
C ASN A 42 11.80 14.53 -5.18
N TRP A 43 10.69 13.98 -4.65
CA TRP A 43 9.51 14.74 -4.23
C TRP A 43 8.85 15.55 -5.35
N GLU A 44 9.06 15.14 -6.60
CA GLU A 44 8.46 15.80 -7.78
C GLU A 44 7.03 15.30 -8.04
N THR A 45 6.72 14.08 -7.64
CA THR A 45 5.44 13.42 -7.90
C THR A 45 5.01 12.66 -6.65
N THR A 46 3.70 12.67 -6.36
CA THR A 46 3.09 11.88 -5.29
C THR A 46 2.28 10.73 -5.88
N ILE A 47 1.93 9.75 -5.05
CA ILE A 47 1.01 8.67 -5.45
C ILE A 47 -0.33 9.29 -5.91
N GLY A 48 -0.83 10.31 -5.20
CA GLY A 48 -2.05 11.01 -5.58
C GLY A 48 -1.99 11.60 -6.99
N ASP A 49 -0.86 12.18 -7.39
CA ASP A 49 -0.67 12.71 -8.74
C ASP A 49 -0.84 11.61 -9.79
N VAL A 50 -0.25 10.44 -9.56
CA VAL A 50 -0.35 9.30 -10.48
C VAL A 50 -1.77 8.76 -10.54
N LEU A 51 -2.44 8.64 -9.39
CA LEU A 51 -3.84 8.22 -9.34
C LEU A 51 -4.74 9.16 -10.16
N CYS A 52 -4.50 10.48 -10.08
CA CYS A 52 -5.20 11.45 -10.91
C CYS A 52 -4.95 11.21 -12.41
N MET A 53 -3.70 10.99 -12.80
CA MET A 53 -3.34 10.72 -14.20
C MET A 53 -3.99 9.45 -14.73
N GLU A 54 -4.14 8.44 -13.87
CA GLU A 54 -4.73 7.15 -14.22
C GLU A 54 -6.26 7.13 -14.09
N GLY A 55 -6.86 8.24 -13.64
CA GLY A 55 -8.31 8.33 -13.49
C GLY A 55 -8.87 7.51 -12.33
N VAL A 56 -8.08 7.26 -11.30
CA VAL A 56 -8.50 6.54 -10.10
C VAL A 56 -8.93 7.54 -9.03
N PRO A 57 -10.22 7.60 -8.68
CA PRO A 57 -10.69 8.52 -7.63
C PRO A 57 -10.13 8.14 -6.26
N PHE A 58 -9.82 9.15 -5.47
CA PHE A 58 -9.37 8.97 -4.10
C PHE A 58 -9.69 10.18 -3.24
N LEU A 59 -9.66 9.97 -1.93
CA LEU A 59 -9.69 11.03 -0.92
C LEU A 59 -8.35 11.02 -0.18
N CYS A 60 -7.89 12.19 0.24
CA CYS A 60 -6.74 12.28 1.13
C CYS A 60 -7.16 11.88 2.53
N GLY A 61 -6.30 11.16 3.21
CA GLY A 61 -6.50 10.79 4.59
C GLY A 61 -6.27 11.97 5.53
N LYS A 62 -6.54 11.75 6.81
CA LYS A 62 -6.27 12.73 7.85
C LYS A 62 -4.80 12.69 8.23
N GLY A 63 -4.28 13.84 8.65
CA GLY A 63 -2.89 13.94 9.07
C GLY A 63 -2.60 13.32 10.43
N VAL A 64 -1.37 13.50 10.88
CA VAL A 64 -0.91 13.07 12.20
C VAL A 64 -1.77 13.70 13.31
N ASN A 65 -2.02 12.95 14.37
CA ASN A 65 -2.83 13.36 15.53
C ASN A 65 -4.30 13.58 15.23
N GLN A 66 -4.80 13.08 14.10
CA GLN A 66 -6.21 13.10 13.78
C GLN A 66 -6.75 11.67 13.72
N THR A 67 -7.96 11.48 14.22
CA THR A 67 -8.63 10.19 14.16
C THR A 67 -9.17 9.96 12.76
N ALA A 68 -8.88 8.78 12.20
CA ALA A 68 -9.46 8.33 10.95
C ALA A 68 -10.29 7.07 11.22
N THR A 69 -11.50 7.03 10.67
CA THR A 69 -12.35 5.85 10.75
C THR A 69 -12.02 4.93 9.57
N ILE A 70 -11.80 3.66 9.86
CA ILE A 70 -11.60 2.63 8.84
C ILE A 70 -12.96 1.97 8.57
N TYR A 71 -13.44 2.10 7.35
CA TYR A 71 -14.69 1.50 6.90
C TYR A 71 -14.43 0.23 6.10
N HIS A 72 -15.40 -0.68 6.08
CA HIS A 72 -15.38 -1.81 5.16
C HIS A 72 -15.56 -1.33 3.72
N ASP A 73 -15.14 -2.16 2.77
CA ASP A 73 -15.32 -1.98 1.32
C ASP A 73 -14.46 -0.89 0.69
N TYR A 74 -13.37 -0.49 1.34
CA TYR A 74 -12.42 0.49 0.80
C TYR A 74 -11.00 -0.05 0.76
N VAL A 75 -10.16 0.64 -0.01
CA VAL A 75 -8.71 0.37 -0.07
C VAL A 75 -7.98 1.59 0.46
N TYR A 76 -7.11 1.37 1.44
CA TYR A 76 -6.36 2.43 2.10
C TYR A 76 -4.87 2.31 1.81
N LEU A 77 -4.22 3.43 1.48
CA LEU A 77 -2.77 3.53 1.53
C LEU A 77 -2.38 4.07 2.89
N LEU A 78 -1.53 3.34 3.58
CA LEU A 78 -1.10 3.66 4.93
C LEU A 78 0.39 3.97 4.97
N CYS A 79 0.73 4.99 5.74
CA CYS A 79 2.11 5.28 6.13
C CYS A 79 2.32 4.71 7.53
N VAL A 80 3.35 3.89 7.69
CA VAL A 80 3.65 3.18 8.93
C VAL A 80 5.14 3.28 9.25
N PRO A 81 5.53 3.09 10.51
CA PRO A 81 6.95 2.88 10.82
C PRO A 81 7.43 1.61 10.10
N SER A 82 8.63 1.65 9.51
CA SER A 82 9.16 0.46 8.84
C SER A 82 9.33 -0.69 9.84
N PRO A 83 8.82 -1.90 9.53
CA PRO A 83 9.02 -3.04 10.40
C PRO A 83 10.43 -3.64 10.31
N ALA A 84 11.19 -3.24 9.27
CA ALA A 84 12.52 -3.77 8.99
C ALA A 84 13.64 -2.80 9.36
N THR A 85 13.42 -1.49 9.27
CA THR A 85 14.44 -0.47 9.47
C THR A 85 13.95 0.59 10.45
N PRO A 86 14.48 0.66 11.66
CA PRO A 86 14.07 1.68 12.64
C PRO A 86 14.25 3.11 12.14
N GLY A 87 13.29 3.98 12.45
CA GLY A 87 13.36 5.42 12.14
C GLY A 87 13.00 5.80 10.71
N ILE A 88 12.57 4.84 9.90
CA ILE A 88 12.17 5.07 8.50
C ILE A 88 10.67 4.80 8.37
N LEU A 89 9.99 5.61 7.55
CA LEU A 89 8.59 5.39 7.20
C LEU A 89 8.47 4.42 6.02
N HIS A 90 7.35 3.73 5.97
CA HIS A 90 7.07 2.68 5.00
C HIS A 90 5.63 2.80 4.50
N GLN A 91 5.38 2.40 3.25
CA GLN A 91 4.05 2.42 2.64
C GLN A 91 3.50 1.01 2.52
N ILE A 92 2.26 0.83 2.96
CA ILE A 92 1.52 -0.44 2.83
C ILE A 92 0.09 -0.18 2.37
N ILE A 93 -0.60 -1.24 1.99
CA ILE A 93 -2.01 -1.20 1.60
C ILE A 93 -2.84 -1.99 2.61
N MET A 94 -3.96 -1.41 3.05
CA MET A 94 -5.00 -2.10 3.80
C MET A 94 -6.23 -2.25 2.91
N ASP A 95 -6.58 -3.48 2.58
CA ASP A 95 -7.75 -3.80 1.76
C ASP A 95 -8.87 -4.33 2.65
N THR A 96 -9.98 -3.59 2.75
CA THR A 96 -11.13 -3.93 3.59
C THR A 96 -12.33 -4.41 2.77
N ARG A 97 -12.14 -4.75 1.49
CA ARG A 97 -13.25 -5.12 0.60
C ARG A 97 -13.76 -6.55 0.77
N GLY A 98 -12.96 -7.43 1.37
CA GLY A 98 -13.33 -8.82 1.59
C GLY A 98 -13.86 -9.06 3.01
N ASP A 99 -14.13 -10.32 3.33
CA ASP A 99 -14.59 -10.73 4.65
C ASP A 99 -13.55 -10.47 5.75
N LYS A 100 -12.29 -10.50 5.37
CA LYS A 100 -11.17 -10.20 6.26
C LYS A 100 -10.40 -9.00 5.75
N VAL A 101 -9.86 -8.22 6.65
CA VAL A 101 -8.94 -7.15 6.31
C VAL A 101 -7.60 -7.76 5.91
N VAL A 102 -7.12 -7.39 4.74
CA VAL A 102 -5.85 -7.88 4.19
C VAL A 102 -4.84 -6.73 4.13
N ILE A 103 -3.65 -6.98 4.67
CA ILE A 103 -2.53 -6.06 4.54
C ILE A 103 -1.62 -6.55 3.42
N HIS A 104 -1.36 -5.67 2.45
CA HIS A 104 -0.35 -5.91 1.43
C HIS A 104 0.87 -5.08 1.77
N ASP A 105 1.87 -5.72 2.37
CA ASP A 105 3.14 -5.08 2.69
C ASP A 105 4.15 -5.46 1.60
N PRO A 106 4.73 -4.46 0.89
CA PRO A 106 5.76 -4.72 -0.12
C PRO A 106 6.99 -5.48 0.40
N LEU A 107 7.24 -5.48 1.71
CA LEU A 107 8.34 -6.23 2.32
C LEU A 107 8.05 -7.73 2.46
N LYS A 108 6.79 -8.15 2.40
CA LYS A 108 6.45 -9.57 2.51
C LYS A 108 7.02 -10.35 1.34
N GLY A 109 7.79 -11.38 1.63
CA GLY A 109 8.46 -12.21 0.63
C GLY A 109 9.91 -11.79 0.37
N THR A 110 10.36 -10.65 0.87
CA THR A 110 11.73 -10.15 0.67
C THR A 110 12.76 -10.75 1.65
N GLY A 111 12.31 -11.51 2.63
CA GLY A 111 13.15 -12.01 3.72
C GLY A 111 13.27 -11.04 4.89
N LYS A 112 12.58 -9.91 4.84
CA LYS A 112 12.53 -8.91 5.91
C LYS A 112 11.21 -8.95 6.64
N ARG A 113 11.16 -8.35 7.83
CA ARG A 113 9.93 -8.23 8.62
C ARG A 113 8.88 -7.44 7.85
N TYR A 114 7.63 -7.83 7.99
CA TYR A 114 6.49 -7.22 7.31
C TYR A 114 5.27 -7.20 8.21
N TYR A 115 4.35 -6.26 7.94
CA TYR A 115 3.10 -6.16 8.68
C TYR A 115 2.03 -7.12 8.16
N THR A 116 1.23 -7.64 9.09
CA THR A 116 0.07 -8.48 8.80
C THR A 116 -1.00 -8.29 9.87
N LEU A 117 -2.24 -8.62 9.54
CA LEU A 117 -3.34 -8.80 10.49
C LEU A 117 -3.85 -10.25 10.49
N ASP A 118 -3.23 -11.11 9.69
CA ASP A 118 -3.56 -12.53 9.63
C ASP A 118 -2.97 -13.27 10.83
N GLU A 119 -3.85 -13.68 11.75
CA GLU A 119 -3.45 -14.41 12.96
C GLU A 119 -2.89 -15.81 12.66
N ASP A 120 -3.19 -16.35 11.48
CA ASP A 120 -2.68 -17.66 11.04
C ASP A 120 -1.27 -17.57 10.46
N ASP A 121 -0.78 -16.36 10.18
CA ASP A 121 0.59 -16.16 9.73
C ASP A 121 1.57 -16.32 10.89
N LYS A 122 2.22 -17.47 10.95
CA LYS A 122 3.17 -17.84 12.02
C LYS A 122 4.62 -17.60 11.66
N SER A 123 4.89 -16.85 10.58
CA SER A 123 6.26 -16.50 10.21
C SER A 123 6.94 -15.69 11.32
N PRO A 124 8.22 -15.96 11.63
CA PRO A 124 8.96 -15.15 12.59
C PRO A 124 9.19 -13.71 12.08
N LEU A 125 8.96 -13.46 10.79
CA LEU A 125 9.07 -12.15 10.19
C LEU A 125 7.76 -11.35 10.24
N ALA A 126 6.64 -11.98 10.57
CA ALA A 126 5.34 -11.32 10.63
C ALA A 126 5.25 -10.41 11.87
N VAL A 127 4.80 -9.17 11.64
CA VAL A 127 4.58 -8.15 12.68
C VAL A 127 3.13 -7.73 12.65
N LYS A 128 2.46 -7.71 13.80
CA LYS A 128 1.09 -7.23 13.87
C LYS A 128 1.03 -5.73 13.63
N LEU A 129 0.16 -5.31 12.72
CA LEU A 129 -0.07 -3.88 12.46
C LEU A 129 -0.88 -3.27 13.60
N GLU A 130 -0.33 -2.24 14.24
CA GLU A 130 -0.97 -1.56 15.37
C GLU A 130 -1.09 -0.06 15.22
N THR A 131 -0.22 0.56 14.41
CA THR A 131 -0.15 2.03 14.26
C THR A 131 -0.01 2.40 12.79
N TRP A 132 -0.78 3.39 12.36
CA TRP A 132 -0.72 3.88 10.97
C TRP A 132 -1.25 5.29 10.83
N ILE A 133 -0.87 5.93 9.71
CA ILE A 133 -1.48 7.17 9.22
C ILE A 133 -2.13 6.83 7.88
N VAL A 134 -3.37 7.25 7.68
CA VAL A 134 -4.06 7.06 6.40
C VAL A 134 -3.62 8.18 5.45
N ASP A 135 -2.90 7.82 4.38
CA ASP A 135 -2.49 8.76 3.35
C ASP A 135 -3.60 8.97 2.31
N TYR A 136 -4.14 7.87 1.78
CA TYR A 136 -5.18 7.91 0.75
C TYR A 136 -6.25 6.87 1.01
N ILE A 137 -7.48 7.22 0.65
CA ILE A 137 -8.62 6.30 0.59
C ILE A 137 -8.98 6.18 -0.88
N VAL A 138 -8.76 5.01 -1.48
CA VAL A 138 -8.87 4.81 -2.92
C VAL A 138 -10.22 4.19 -3.26
N ASP A 139 -10.79 4.60 -4.40
CA ASP A 139 -12.07 4.07 -4.87
C ASP A 139 -11.98 2.54 -4.99
N PRO A 140 -12.84 1.80 -4.28
CA PRO A 140 -12.76 0.35 -4.22
C PRO A 140 -13.06 -0.35 -5.55
N TYR A 141 -13.72 0.33 -6.49
CA TYR A 141 -14.09 -0.23 -7.77
C TYR A 141 -13.08 0.05 -8.89
N GLU A 142 -12.08 0.89 -8.62
CA GLU A 142 -11.10 1.32 -9.63
C GLU A 142 -9.69 0.78 -9.38
N VAL A 143 -9.56 -0.27 -8.55
CA VAL A 143 -8.26 -0.85 -8.20
C VAL A 143 -8.16 -2.32 -8.58
N GLY A 144 -6.94 -2.82 -8.64
CA GLY A 144 -6.65 -4.21 -9.01
C GLY A 144 -7.13 -4.51 -10.41
N GLY A 145 -7.58 -5.75 -10.64
CA GLY A 145 -8.03 -6.21 -11.95
C GLY A 145 -9.40 -5.67 -12.38
N TYR A 146 -10.04 -4.83 -11.57
CA TYR A 146 -11.34 -4.25 -11.92
C TYR A 146 -11.25 -3.22 -13.04
N ARG A 147 -10.15 -2.58 -13.21
CA ARG A 147 -9.95 -1.50 -14.19
C ARG A 147 -10.14 -2.04 -15.62
N GLY A 148 -11.24 -1.68 -16.18
CA GLY A 148 -11.63 -2.13 -17.51
C GLY A 148 -11.17 -1.21 -18.62
#